data_3684a8a22e59e62a7e68ac9abeeacd36
#
_entry.id   3684a8a22e59e62a7e68ac9abeeacd36
#
_cell.length_a   1.000
_cell.length_b   1.000
_cell.length_c   1.000
_cell.angle_alpha   90.00
_cell.angle_beta   90.00
_cell.angle_gamma   90.00
#
_symmetry.space_group_name_H-M   'P 1'
#
loop_
_entity.id
_entity.type
_entity.pdbx_description
1 polymer ?
#
loop_
_entity_poly.entity_id
_entity_poly.type
_entity_poly.pdbx_seq_one_letter_code
_entity_poly.pdbx_strand_id
1 'polypeptide(L)'
;MIWSGGMAWIADFPDPSNFYAPILGCAGAVEGGWNWSWYCNEELDKKASLADSMADPEDHEKRIKLWEEIYLDVMADAPWVPVFNERRFTIRSQRLGGADAIFVDPVHVPVNYDHVWVKDVQ
;
A
#
# COMPACT_ATOMS: atom_id res chain seq x y z
N MET A 1 -15.21 7.10 16.70
CA MET A 1 -15.06 6.50 15.34
C MET A 1 -15.59 7.52 14.36
N ILE A 2 -14.75 8.06 13.53
CA ILE A 2 -15.16 9.05 12.53
C ILE A 2 -15.51 8.29 11.25
N TRP A 3 -16.79 8.30 10.89
CA TRP A 3 -17.34 7.59 9.74
C TRP A 3 -17.38 8.44 8.48
N SER A 4 -16.83 9.61 8.53
CA SER A 4 -16.92 10.55 7.41
C SER A 4 -15.62 10.62 6.63
N GLY A 5 -15.63 9.98 5.53
CA GLY A 5 -14.84 10.42 4.42
C GLY A 5 -13.36 10.19 4.52
N GLY A 6 -13.02 8.99 4.28
CA GLY A 6 -11.85 8.78 3.48
C GLY A 6 -10.52 8.89 4.18
N MET A 7 -10.24 7.99 5.07
CA MET A 7 -8.86 7.59 5.16
C MET A 7 -8.49 6.96 3.82
N ALA A 8 -7.51 7.54 3.15
CA ALA A 8 -6.90 6.94 1.99
C ALA A 8 -5.39 6.80 2.29
N TRP A 9 -4.88 5.59 2.19
CA TRP A 9 -3.45 5.35 2.20
C TRP A 9 -3.02 4.85 0.83
N ILE A 10 -2.07 5.53 0.24
CA ILE A 10 -1.42 5.12 -1.00
C ILE A 10 0.01 4.76 -0.63
N ALA A 11 0.50 3.63 -1.14
CA ALA A 11 1.86 3.21 -0.83
C ALA A 11 2.88 4.26 -1.30
N ASP A 12 3.82 4.63 -0.42
CA ASP A 12 4.97 5.47 -0.77
C ASP A 12 6.07 4.64 -1.43
N PHE A 13 6.11 3.35 -1.11
CA PHE A 13 7.04 2.36 -1.66
C PHE A 13 6.40 0.96 -1.63
N PRO A 14 6.83 0.03 -2.51
CA PRO A 14 6.20 -1.27 -2.69
C PRO A 14 6.63 -2.27 -1.60
N ASP A 15 6.22 -2.04 -0.37
CA ASP A 15 6.53 -2.87 0.78
C ASP A 15 5.33 -2.99 1.71
N PRO A 16 5.06 -4.18 2.28
CA PRO A 16 3.96 -4.39 3.23
C PRO A 16 4.02 -3.49 4.45
N SER A 17 5.22 -3.15 4.94
CA SER A 17 5.40 -2.26 6.09
C SER A 17 4.79 -0.89 5.88
N ASN A 18 4.73 -0.43 4.63
CA ASN A 18 4.16 0.88 4.29
C ASN A 18 2.66 0.98 4.58
N PHE A 19 1.95 -0.15 4.61
CA PHE A 19 0.57 -0.21 5.07
C PHE A 19 0.46 -0.59 6.54
N TYR A 20 1.28 -1.53 7.03
CA TYR A 20 1.18 -1.99 8.40
C TYR A 20 1.50 -0.88 9.41
N ALA A 21 2.67 -0.28 9.28
CA ALA A 21 3.17 0.66 10.29
C ALA A 21 2.24 1.86 10.55
N PRO A 22 1.73 2.59 9.52
CA PRO A 22 0.90 3.76 9.76
C PRO A 22 -0.55 3.44 10.12
N ILE A 23 -1.15 2.37 9.56
CA ILE A 23 -2.60 2.16 9.67
C ILE A 23 -3.02 0.98 10.54
N LEU A 24 -2.08 0.13 10.94
CA LEU A 24 -2.34 -1.06 11.76
C LEU A 24 -1.41 -1.15 12.98
N GLY A 25 -0.22 -0.57 12.90
CA GLY A 25 0.75 -0.60 14.00
C GLY A 25 0.32 0.24 15.20
N CYS A 26 0.78 -0.16 16.39
CA CYS A 26 0.46 0.52 17.67
C CYS A 26 0.89 1.99 17.66
N ALA A 27 2.01 2.32 17.02
CA ALA A 27 2.51 3.70 16.95
C ALA A 27 1.56 4.65 16.19
N GLY A 28 0.75 4.12 15.27
CA GLY A 28 -0.26 4.87 14.55
C GLY A 28 -1.57 5.08 15.32
N ALA A 29 -1.80 4.33 16.40
CA ALA A 29 -3.00 4.37 17.23
C ALA A 29 -2.94 5.51 18.26
N VAL A 30 -2.80 6.73 17.78
CA VAL A 30 -2.70 7.96 18.59
C VAL A 30 -3.62 9.03 18.02
N GLU A 31 -3.88 10.06 18.83
CA GLU A 31 -4.66 11.21 18.36
C GLU A 31 -3.95 11.91 17.20
N GLY A 32 -4.66 12.08 16.08
CA GLY A 32 -4.10 12.61 14.85
C GLY A 32 -3.28 11.59 14.03
N GLY A 33 -3.17 10.36 14.51
CA GLY A 33 -2.52 9.26 13.77
C GLY A 33 -3.40 8.69 12.65
N TRP A 34 -2.81 7.84 11.83
CA TRP A 34 -3.47 7.24 10.67
C TRP A 34 -4.16 5.90 10.99
N ASN A 35 -3.87 5.28 12.14
CA ASN A 35 -4.54 4.05 12.58
C ASN A 35 -5.89 4.39 13.22
N TRP A 36 -6.88 4.62 12.39
CA TRP A 36 -8.22 5.05 12.83
C TRP A 36 -9.03 3.95 13.51
N SER A 37 -8.63 2.69 13.35
CA SER A 37 -9.23 1.58 14.09
C SER A 37 -8.80 1.57 15.56
N TRP A 38 -7.73 2.28 15.90
CA TRP A 38 -7.05 2.20 17.19
C TRP A 38 -6.59 0.76 17.53
N TYR A 39 -6.42 -0.04 16.50
CA TYR A 39 -5.89 -1.38 16.63
C TYR A 39 -4.44 -1.34 17.10
N CYS A 40 -4.11 -2.18 18.05
CA CYS A 40 -2.75 -2.32 18.55
C CYS A 40 -2.54 -3.74 19.03
N ASN A 41 -1.64 -4.45 18.39
CA ASN A 41 -1.18 -5.76 18.78
C ASN A 41 0.35 -5.75 18.85
N GLU A 42 0.87 -5.64 20.07
CA GLU A 42 2.32 -5.52 20.32
C GLU A 42 3.13 -6.73 19.83
N GLU A 43 2.53 -7.92 19.81
CA GLU A 43 3.21 -9.11 19.30
C GLU A 43 3.35 -9.04 17.77
N LEU A 44 2.36 -8.50 17.09
CA LEU A 44 2.46 -8.27 15.65
C LEU A 44 3.42 -7.13 15.32
N ASP A 45 3.49 -6.09 16.14
CA ASP A 45 4.49 -5.03 15.98
C ASP A 45 5.93 -5.57 16.13
N LYS A 46 6.16 -6.51 17.02
CA LYS A 46 7.46 -7.19 17.15
C LYS A 46 7.78 -8.03 15.91
N LYS A 47 6.80 -8.79 15.40
CA LYS A 47 6.95 -9.55 14.15
C LYS A 47 7.23 -8.62 12.96
N ALA A 48 6.52 -7.50 12.86
CA ALA A 48 6.72 -6.49 11.82
C ALA A 48 8.12 -5.87 11.87
N SER A 49 8.58 -5.51 13.08
CA SER A 49 9.95 -5.01 13.29
C SER A 49 11.01 -6.05 12.90
N LEU A 50 10.76 -7.32 13.18
CA LEU A 50 11.64 -8.41 12.74
C LEU A 50 11.66 -8.52 11.22
N ALA A 51 10.49 -8.49 10.57
CA ALA A 51 10.40 -8.53 9.11
C ALA A 51 11.14 -7.35 8.46
N ASP A 52 11.01 -6.15 9.02
CA ASP A 52 11.71 -4.96 8.53
C ASP A 52 13.24 -5.01 8.73
N SER A 53 13.71 -5.75 9.71
CA SER A 53 15.16 -5.97 9.91
C SER A 53 15.78 -6.94 8.89
N MET A 54 14.96 -7.71 8.16
CA MET A 54 15.40 -8.66 7.14
C MET A 54 15.71 -7.93 5.82
N ALA A 55 16.87 -7.29 5.73
CA ALA A 55 17.28 -6.49 4.57
C ALA A 55 18.11 -7.27 3.55
N ASP A 56 18.65 -8.42 3.92
CA ASP A 56 19.49 -9.22 3.04
C ASP A 56 18.68 -9.95 1.96
N PRO A 57 19.18 -10.04 0.71
CA PRO A 57 18.50 -10.76 -0.36
C PRO A 57 18.21 -12.23 -0.03
N GLU A 58 19.05 -12.84 0.79
CA GLU A 58 18.89 -14.24 1.24
C GLU A 58 17.68 -14.42 2.18
N ASP A 59 17.26 -13.37 2.85
CA ASP A 59 16.11 -13.39 3.76
C ASP A 59 14.79 -13.02 3.09
N HIS A 60 14.82 -12.64 1.82
CA HIS A 60 13.63 -12.14 1.08
C HIS A 60 12.42 -13.08 1.20
N GLU A 61 12.59 -14.37 0.94
CA GLU A 61 11.52 -15.37 1.05
C GLU A 61 10.95 -15.49 2.46
N LYS A 62 11.83 -15.46 3.47
CA LYS A 62 11.42 -15.53 4.88
C LYS A 62 10.66 -14.26 5.28
N ARG A 63 11.14 -13.11 4.81
CA ARG A 63 10.49 -11.82 5.04
C ARG A 63 9.08 -11.78 4.48
N ILE A 64 8.88 -12.23 3.22
CA ILE A 64 7.57 -12.30 2.59
C ILE A 64 6.63 -13.20 3.41
N LYS A 65 7.07 -14.40 3.79
CA LYS A 65 6.26 -15.31 4.59
C LYS A 65 5.87 -14.73 5.94
N LEU A 66 6.79 -14.03 6.59
CA LEU A 66 6.50 -13.39 7.87
C LEU A 66 5.45 -12.27 7.71
N TRP A 67 5.52 -11.48 6.63
CA TRP A 67 4.51 -10.50 6.32
C TRP A 67 3.15 -11.13 5.99
N GLU A 68 3.12 -12.25 5.27
CA GLU A 68 1.87 -13.01 5.04
C GLU A 68 1.24 -13.46 6.36
N GLU A 69 2.03 -14.01 7.29
CA GLU A 69 1.56 -14.41 8.61
C GLU A 69 1.00 -13.21 9.40
N ILE A 70 1.71 -12.08 9.42
CA ILE A 70 1.26 -10.87 10.11
C ILE A 70 -0.10 -10.42 9.58
N TYR A 71 -0.28 -10.36 8.26
CA TYR A 71 -1.56 -9.93 7.69
C TYR A 71 -2.68 -10.95 7.90
N LEU A 72 -2.38 -12.25 7.96
CA LEU A 72 -3.37 -13.27 8.34
C LEU A 72 -3.82 -13.10 9.79
N ASP A 73 -2.88 -12.83 10.70
CA ASP A 73 -3.17 -12.56 12.12
C ASP A 73 -4.01 -11.28 12.27
N VAL A 74 -3.66 -10.19 11.54
CA VAL A 74 -4.48 -8.96 11.48
C VAL A 74 -5.89 -9.24 10.98
N MET A 75 -6.04 -10.09 9.96
CA MET A 75 -7.37 -10.46 9.46
C MET A 75 -8.16 -11.27 10.47
N ALA A 76 -7.49 -12.11 11.28
CA ALA A 76 -8.13 -12.85 12.36
C ALA A 76 -8.61 -11.92 13.50
N ASP A 77 -7.83 -10.89 13.82
CA ASP A 77 -8.21 -9.85 14.79
C ASP A 77 -9.30 -8.90 14.28
N ALA A 78 -9.49 -8.87 12.96
CA ALA A 78 -10.55 -8.13 12.25
C ALA A 78 -10.69 -6.64 12.65
N PRO A 79 -9.61 -5.83 12.70
CA PRO A 79 -9.73 -4.39 12.98
C PRO A 79 -10.45 -3.63 11.87
N TRP A 80 -10.48 -4.19 10.67
CA TRP A 80 -11.11 -3.67 9.47
C TRP A 80 -11.98 -4.73 8.81
N VAL A 81 -13.03 -4.29 8.11
CA VAL A 81 -13.83 -5.14 7.24
C VAL A 81 -13.36 -4.95 5.81
N PRO A 82 -12.65 -5.90 5.20
CA PRO A 82 -12.30 -5.82 3.79
C PRO A 82 -13.57 -5.91 2.94
N VAL A 83 -13.73 -4.99 1.98
CA VAL A 83 -14.94 -4.90 1.16
C VAL A 83 -14.67 -5.36 -0.26
N PHE A 84 -13.68 -4.78 -0.92
CA PHE A 84 -13.29 -5.14 -2.28
C PHE A 84 -11.90 -4.60 -2.63
N ASN A 85 -11.28 -5.21 -3.63
CA ASN A 85 -10.11 -4.67 -4.29
C ASN A 85 -10.55 -3.85 -5.49
N GLU A 86 -10.22 -2.57 -5.50
CA GLU A 86 -10.54 -1.67 -6.59
C GLU A 86 -9.78 -2.07 -7.87
N ARG A 87 -10.50 -2.04 -8.99
CA ARG A 87 -9.88 -2.14 -10.31
C ARG A 87 -9.75 -0.75 -10.90
N ARG A 88 -8.54 -0.26 -11.07
CA ARG A 88 -8.29 1.04 -11.70
C ARG A 88 -8.31 0.93 -13.22
N PHE A 89 -8.88 1.95 -13.85
CA PHE A 89 -8.92 2.08 -15.29
C PHE A 89 -8.23 3.37 -15.69
N THR A 90 -7.32 3.29 -16.65
CA THR A 90 -6.69 4.46 -17.25
C THR A 90 -7.26 4.63 -18.66
N ILE A 91 -7.95 5.75 -18.88
CA ILE A 91 -8.50 6.12 -20.19
C ILE A 91 -7.52 7.11 -20.81
N ARG A 92 -7.15 6.87 -22.07
CA ARG A 92 -6.25 7.73 -22.83
C ARG A 92 -6.84 8.12 -24.18
N SER A 93 -6.53 9.32 -24.61
CA SER A 93 -6.83 9.76 -25.97
C SER A 93 -5.94 9.05 -26.99
N GLN A 94 -6.47 8.83 -28.21
CA GLN A 94 -5.67 8.35 -29.33
C GLN A 94 -4.55 9.34 -29.76
N ARG A 95 -4.70 10.61 -29.37
CA ARG A 95 -3.70 11.67 -29.60
C ARG A 95 -2.47 11.51 -28.69
N LEU A 96 -2.54 10.71 -27.63
CA LEU A 96 -1.41 10.52 -26.74
C LEU A 96 -0.42 9.54 -27.35
N GLY A 97 0.82 9.99 -27.53
CA GLY A 97 1.98 9.14 -27.85
C GLY A 97 2.66 8.66 -26.57
N GLY A 98 3.61 7.72 -26.67
CA GLY A 98 4.26 7.15 -25.48
C GLY A 98 3.37 6.19 -24.71
N ALA A 99 2.59 5.39 -25.42
CA ALA A 99 1.63 4.46 -24.79
C ALA A 99 2.28 3.51 -23.77
N ASP A 100 3.54 3.15 -24.01
CA ASP A 100 4.31 2.23 -23.17
C ASP A 100 4.74 2.89 -21.84
N ALA A 101 4.66 4.21 -21.75
CA ALA A 101 4.91 4.95 -20.52
C ALA A 101 3.68 4.96 -19.57
N ILE A 102 2.54 4.44 -20.03
CA ILE A 102 1.34 4.26 -19.23
C ILE A 102 1.34 2.82 -18.72
N PHE A 103 1.87 2.63 -17.54
CA PHE A 103 1.95 1.32 -16.90
C PHE A 103 1.22 1.33 -15.56
N VAL A 104 0.91 0.16 -15.05
CA VAL A 104 0.34 0.02 -13.72
C VAL A 104 1.48 0.11 -12.71
N ASP A 105 1.65 1.28 -12.13
CA ASP A 105 2.53 1.45 -11.00
C ASP A 105 1.72 1.20 -9.72
N PRO A 106 2.11 0.23 -8.88
CA PRO A 106 1.39 -0.04 -7.63
C PRO A 106 1.57 1.04 -6.57
N VAL A 107 2.55 1.93 -6.73
CA VAL A 107 2.97 2.91 -5.73
C VAL A 107 2.59 4.34 -6.11
N HIS A 108 2.77 4.70 -7.38
CA HIS A 108 2.63 6.07 -7.86
C HIS A 108 1.50 6.23 -8.88
N VAL A 109 1.47 7.39 -9.51
CA VAL A 109 0.53 7.63 -10.61
C VAL A 109 0.86 6.72 -11.81
N PRO A 110 -0.15 6.21 -12.52
CA PRO A 110 0.04 5.21 -13.57
C PRO A 110 0.57 5.79 -14.89
N VAL A 111 1.24 6.93 -14.85
CA VAL A 111 1.76 7.61 -16.03
C VAL A 111 3.12 8.21 -15.74
N ASN A 112 4.11 7.81 -16.50
CA ASN A 112 5.39 8.51 -16.54
C ASN A 112 5.29 9.66 -17.56
N TYR A 113 5.05 10.86 -17.07
CA TYR A 113 4.81 12.05 -17.89
C TYR A 113 6.02 12.46 -18.73
N ASP A 114 7.22 12.07 -18.36
CA ASP A 114 8.45 12.36 -19.10
C ASP A 114 8.53 11.63 -20.44
N HIS A 115 7.73 10.59 -20.60
CA HIS A 115 7.71 9.72 -21.79
C HIS A 115 6.44 9.84 -22.63
N VAL A 116 5.55 10.78 -22.32
CA VAL A 116 4.32 10.99 -23.08
C VAL A 116 4.37 12.28 -23.88
N TRP A 117 3.76 12.28 -25.06
CA TRP A 117 3.64 13.45 -25.93
C TRP A 117 2.29 13.48 -26.63
N VAL A 118 1.93 14.62 -27.17
CA VAL A 118 0.73 14.78 -27.98
C VAL A 118 1.11 14.60 -29.45
N LYS A 119 0.45 13.67 -30.11
CA LYS A 119 0.60 13.44 -31.56
C LYS A 119 -0.06 14.59 -32.33
N ASP A 120 0.57 15.01 -33.40
CA ASP A 120 -0.08 15.92 -34.35
C ASP A 120 -1.31 15.22 -34.93
N VAL A 121 -2.43 15.92 -34.92
CA VAL A 121 -3.66 15.46 -35.54
C VAL A 121 -3.63 15.97 -36.98
N GLN A 122 -3.48 15.07 -37.93
CA GLN A 122 -3.73 15.34 -39.34
C GLN A 122 -5.23 15.32 -39.59
#